data_7d07e1bd9e9ba1ce78cd65658e21c39a
#
_entry.id   7d07e1bd9e9ba1ce78cd65658e21c39a
#
_cell.length_a   1.000
_cell.length_b   1.000
_cell.length_c   1.000
_cell.angle_alpha   90.00
_cell.angle_beta   90.00
_cell.angle_gamma   90.00
#
_symmetry.space_group_name_H-M   'P 1'
#
loop_
_entity.id
_entity.type
_entity.pdbx_description
1 polymer ?
#
loop_
_entity_poly.entity_id
_entity_poly.type
_entity_poly.pdbx_seq_one_letter_code
_entity_poly.pdbx_strand_id
1 'polypeptide(L)'
;MLVALFDDPEGAGPHVVLTRRSPRLASHTHEVSFPGGRHDPDDADLWATALREAKEEIGLDPSLPRLLGRLDPVVTVGSGSLIQPFVAVLGGSPELEPNPDEVEAVRIVALSELVRDEVY
;
A
#
# COMPACT_ATOMS: atom_id res chain seq x y z
N MET A 1 -6.10 2.04 -2.30
CA MET A 1 -5.02 1.89 -1.30
C MET A 1 -5.04 0.49 -0.72
N LEU A 2 -3.90 -0.15 -0.65
CA LEU A 2 -3.78 -1.51 -0.15
C LEU A 2 -3.04 -1.54 1.18
N VAL A 3 -3.71 -1.99 2.23
CA VAL A 3 -3.11 -2.25 3.53
C VAL A 3 -2.83 -3.75 3.60
N ALA A 4 -1.62 -4.13 3.17
CA ALA A 4 -1.23 -5.54 3.06
C ALA A 4 -0.56 -5.99 4.37
N LEU A 5 -1.19 -6.93 5.05
CA LEU A 5 -0.73 -7.46 6.34
C LEU A 5 -0.13 -8.85 6.16
N PHE A 6 0.95 -9.12 6.85
CA PHE A 6 1.52 -10.46 6.90
C PHE A 6 2.30 -10.62 8.20
N ASP A 7 2.46 -11.89 8.62
CA ASP A 7 3.30 -12.20 9.77
C ASP A 7 4.73 -12.45 9.30
N ASP A 8 5.66 -11.69 9.86
CA ASP A 8 7.08 -11.90 9.61
C ASP A 8 7.53 -13.10 10.48
N PRO A 9 8.16 -14.12 9.89
CA PRO A 9 8.62 -15.28 10.67
C PRO A 9 9.56 -14.94 11.82
N GLU A 10 10.27 -13.83 11.71
CA GLU A 10 11.22 -13.39 12.74
C GLU A 10 10.69 -12.24 13.59
N GLY A 11 9.54 -11.69 13.22
CA GLY A 11 8.98 -10.53 13.89
C GLY A 11 7.93 -10.88 14.90
N ALA A 12 7.55 -9.88 15.66
CA ALA A 12 6.47 -9.98 16.65
C ALA A 12 5.20 -9.40 16.07
N GLY A 13 4.29 -10.26 15.63
CA GLY A 13 2.99 -9.86 15.15
C GLY A 13 2.96 -9.41 13.69
N PRO A 14 1.84 -8.81 13.28
CA PRO A 14 1.66 -8.43 11.88
C PRO A 14 2.50 -7.24 11.45
N HIS A 15 2.90 -7.27 10.19
CA HIS A 15 3.65 -6.20 9.52
C HIS A 15 2.84 -5.70 8.34
N VAL A 16 3.11 -4.47 7.94
CA VAL A 16 2.49 -3.84 6.76
C VAL A 16 3.55 -3.41 5.76
N VAL A 17 3.13 -3.33 4.51
CA VAL A 17 3.98 -2.86 3.42
C VAL A 17 3.70 -1.39 3.15
N LEU A 18 4.74 -0.57 3.24
CA LEU A 18 4.67 0.85 2.93
C LEU A 18 5.63 1.16 1.78
N THR A 19 5.33 2.23 1.05
CA THR A 19 6.19 2.71 -0.02
C THR A 19 6.60 4.15 0.24
N ARG A 20 7.76 4.52 -0.30
CA ARG A 20 8.21 5.90 -0.33
C ARG A 20 8.22 6.36 -1.77
N ARG A 21 7.52 7.46 -2.07
CA ARG A 21 7.40 7.94 -3.44
C ARG A 21 8.73 8.36 -4.01
N SER A 22 8.92 8.06 -5.29
CA SER A 22 10.14 8.40 -6.01
C SER A 22 10.29 9.92 -6.17
N PRO A 23 11.51 10.46 -6.07
CA PRO A 23 11.77 11.86 -6.39
C PRO A 23 11.58 12.19 -7.87
N ARG A 24 11.43 11.18 -8.74
CA ARG A 24 11.16 11.38 -10.17
C ARG A 24 9.71 11.79 -10.44
N LEU A 25 8.81 11.60 -9.47
CA LEU A 25 7.42 11.98 -9.62
C LEU A 25 7.25 13.49 -9.49
N ALA A 26 6.22 14.03 -10.14
CA ALA A 26 5.99 15.46 -10.17
C ALA A 26 5.54 16.05 -8.84
N SER A 27 4.95 15.24 -7.97
CA SER A 27 4.40 15.72 -6.71
C SER A 27 4.52 14.65 -5.62
N HIS A 28 4.43 15.09 -4.36
CA HIS A 28 4.46 14.23 -3.18
C HIS A 28 5.70 13.34 -3.10
N THR A 29 6.83 13.86 -3.59
CA THR A 29 8.10 13.12 -3.57
C THR A 29 8.53 12.83 -2.13
N HIS A 30 9.15 11.65 -1.92
CA HIS A 30 9.59 11.18 -0.61
C HIS A 30 8.47 10.93 0.40
N GLU A 31 7.23 11.07 0.01
CA GLU A 31 6.10 10.77 0.88
C GLU A 31 5.98 9.27 1.09
N VAL A 32 5.71 8.87 2.34
CA VAL A 32 5.51 7.47 2.71
C VAL A 32 4.02 7.19 2.77
N SER A 33 3.60 6.11 2.11
CA SER A 33 2.18 5.75 2.08
C SER A 33 2.02 4.25 1.83
N PHE A 34 0.77 3.78 1.95
CA PHE A 34 0.42 2.44 1.49
C PHE A 34 0.38 2.41 -0.04
N PRO A 35 0.65 1.25 -0.67
CA PRO A 35 0.54 1.13 -2.12
C PRO A 35 -0.87 1.49 -2.59
N GLY A 36 -0.96 2.16 -3.71
CA GLY A 36 -2.24 2.53 -4.29
C GLY A 36 -2.10 3.65 -5.30
N GLY A 37 -3.20 3.95 -5.95
CA GLY A 37 -3.24 5.00 -6.95
C GLY A 37 -4.65 5.23 -7.45
N ARG A 38 -4.73 5.89 -8.59
CA ARG A 38 -6.01 6.27 -9.19
C ARG A 38 -6.69 5.10 -9.87
N HIS A 39 -8.02 5.09 -9.76
CA HIS A 39 -8.84 4.17 -10.50
C HIS A 39 -8.70 4.43 -12.01
N ASP A 40 -8.46 3.36 -12.74
CA ASP A 40 -8.41 3.38 -14.20
C ASP A 40 -9.74 2.87 -14.73
N PRO A 41 -10.28 3.44 -15.83
CA PRO A 41 -11.54 2.95 -16.41
C PRO A 41 -11.55 1.46 -16.74
N ASP A 42 -10.39 0.86 -16.99
CA ASP A 42 -10.28 -0.57 -17.25
C ASP A 42 -10.30 -1.43 -15.98
N ASP A 43 -10.18 -0.82 -14.81
CA ASP A 43 -10.27 -1.56 -13.56
C ASP A 43 -11.72 -1.95 -13.28
N ALA A 44 -11.95 -3.22 -12.95
CA ALA A 44 -13.31 -3.72 -12.69
C ALA A 44 -13.97 -3.01 -11.50
N ASP A 45 -13.17 -2.72 -10.46
CA ASP A 45 -13.60 -2.03 -9.26
C ASP A 45 -12.40 -1.44 -8.53
N LEU A 46 -12.62 -0.82 -7.38
CA LEU A 46 -11.55 -0.19 -6.61
C LEU A 46 -10.58 -1.22 -6.00
N TRP A 47 -11.06 -2.42 -5.72
CA TRP A 47 -10.18 -3.52 -5.27
C TRP A 47 -9.20 -3.89 -6.38
N ALA A 48 -9.68 -4.01 -7.61
CA ALA A 48 -8.82 -4.27 -8.76
C ALA A 48 -7.79 -3.16 -8.95
N THR A 49 -8.18 -1.90 -8.71
CA THR A 49 -7.27 -0.76 -8.75
C THR A 49 -6.14 -0.93 -7.72
N ALA A 50 -6.49 -1.29 -6.49
CA ALA A 50 -5.50 -1.47 -5.43
C ALA A 50 -4.49 -2.57 -5.78
N LEU A 51 -4.96 -3.68 -6.33
CA LEU A 51 -4.10 -4.80 -6.73
C LEU A 51 -3.21 -4.42 -7.91
N ARG A 52 -3.75 -3.72 -8.90
CA ARG A 52 -3.00 -3.30 -10.08
C ARG A 52 -1.89 -2.33 -9.68
N GLU A 53 -2.22 -1.33 -8.88
CA GLU A 53 -1.24 -0.34 -8.43
C GLU A 53 -0.13 -0.97 -7.59
N ALA A 54 -0.46 -1.90 -6.71
CA ALA A 54 0.53 -2.61 -5.92
C ALA A 54 1.48 -3.43 -6.81
N LYS A 55 0.96 -4.04 -7.86
CA LYS A 55 1.79 -4.77 -8.82
C LYS A 55 2.72 -3.82 -9.56
N GLU A 56 2.22 -2.68 -10.01
CA GLU A 56 3.01 -1.70 -10.74
C GLU A 56 4.08 -1.05 -9.88
N GLU A 57 3.75 -0.71 -8.64
CA GLU A 57 4.65 0.01 -7.75
C GLU A 57 5.72 -0.89 -7.13
N ILE A 58 5.33 -2.06 -6.64
CA ILE A 58 6.20 -2.91 -5.84
C ILE A 58 6.28 -4.36 -6.30
N GLY A 59 5.70 -4.68 -7.45
CA GLY A 59 5.77 -6.03 -8.00
C GLY A 59 5.01 -7.08 -7.20
N LEU A 60 4.02 -6.67 -6.40
CA LEU A 60 3.22 -7.62 -5.64
C LEU A 60 2.31 -8.42 -6.59
N ASP A 61 2.39 -9.75 -6.50
CA ASP A 61 1.54 -10.63 -7.27
C ASP A 61 0.07 -10.42 -6.84
N PRO A 62 -0.80 -10.03 -7.77
CA PRO A 62 -2.20 -9.72 -7.41
C PRO A 62 -3.02 -10.91 -6.95
N SER A 63 -2.52 -12.13 -7.12
CA SER A 63 -3.20 -13.33 -6.62
C SER A 63 -2.96 -13.60 -5.13
N LEU A 64 -1.97 -12.93 -4.52
CA LEU A 64 -1.58 -13.21 -3.14
C LEU A 64 -2.49 -12.55 -2.09
N PRO A 65 -2.90 -11.28 -2.25
CA PRO A 65 -3.70 -10.64 -1.20
C PRO A 65 -5.10 -11.24 -1.09
N ARG A 66 -5.47 -11.59 0.13
CA ARG A 66 -6.83 -12.02 0.44
C ARG A 66 -7.54 -10.89 1.16
N LEU A 67 -8.61 -10.40 0.57
CA LEU A 67 -9.36 -9.26 1.12
C LEU A 67 -10.03 -9.63 2.43
N LEU A 68 -9.76 -8.86 3.49
CA LEU A 68 -10.44 -8.97 4.77
C LEU A 68 -11.60 -7.99 4.87
N GLY A 69 -11.41 -6.78 4.37
CA GLY A 69 -12.45 -5.75 4.47
C GLY A 69 -11.95 -4.40 4.00
N ARG A 70 -12.80 -3.40 4.21
CA ARG A 70 -12.51 -2.02 3.83
C ARG A 70 -12.54 -1.13 5.06
N LEU A 71 -11.69 -0.11 5.05
CA LEU A 71 -11.76 0.96 6.03
C LEU A 71 -12.60 2.10 5.47
N ASP A 72 -12.93 3.08 6.29
CA ASP A 72 -13.69 4.24 5.84
C ASP A 72 -12.92 4.99 4.76
N PRO A 73 -13.60 5.44 3.70
CA PRO A 73 -12.94 6.24 2.67
C PRO A 73 -12.36 7.53 3.23
N VAL A 74 -11.25 7.95 2.65
CA VAL A 74 -10.57 9.19 3.03
C VAL A 74 -10.59 10.14 1.83
N VAL A 75 -10.96 11.39 2.07
CA VAL A 75 -10.90 12.44 1.05
C VAL A 75 -9.61 13.23 1.26
N THR A 76 -8.79 13.29 0.22
CA THR A 76 -7.55 14.06 0.30
C THR A 76 -7.85 15.55 0.15
N VAL A 77 -7.27 16.34 1.05
CA VAL A 77 -7.37 17.79 1.00
C VAL A 77 -6.60 18.31 -0.21
N GLY A 78 -7.20 19.24 -0.92
CA GLY A 78 -6.60 19.87 -2.09
C GLY A 78 -6.98 19.22 -3.40
N SER A 79 -6.75 17.93 -3.57
CA SER A 79 -7.13 17.23 -4.81
C SER A 79 -8.59 16.81 -4.81
N GLY A 80 -9.21 16.67 -3.64
CA GLY A 80 -10.57 16.16 -3.53
C GLY A 80 -10.72 14.69 -3.91
N SER A 81 -9.63 13.95 -4.02
CA SER A 81 -9.65 12.54 -4.40
C SER A 81 -10.17 11.68 -3.27
N LEU A 82 -11.03 10.73 -3.60
CA LEU A 82 -11.53 9.76 -2.66
C LEU A 82 -10.61 8.54 -2.68
N ILE A 83 -10.10 8.18 -1.50
CA ILE A 83 -9.23 7.01 -1.34
C ILE A 83 -9.99 5.96 -0.55
N GLN A 84 -10.12 4.76 -1.12
CA GLN A 84 -10.73 3.62 -0.46
C GLN A 84 -9.62 2.68 0.02
N PRO A 85 -9.37 2.60 1.35
CA PRO A 85 -8.41 1.62 1.87
C PRO A 85 -9.03 0.23 1.93
N PHE A 86 -8.26 -0.77 1.50
CA PHE A 86 -8.61 -2.18 1.61
C PHE A 86 -7.60 -2.87 2.49
N VAL A 87 -8.06 -3.65 3.45
CA VAL A 87 -7.21 -4.46 4.31
C VAL A 87 -7.17 -5.88 3.75
N ALA A 88 -5.98 -6.36 3.49
CA ALA A 88 -5.78 -7.69 2.92
C ALA A 88 -4.67 -8.43 3.66
N VAL A 89 -4.72 -9.74 3.65
CA VAL A 89 -3.72 -10.61 4.29
C VAL A 89 -2.92 -11.34 3.22
N LEU A 90 -1.61 -11.36 3.40
CA LEU A 90 -0.69 -12.16 2.60
C LEU A 90 -0.34 -13.42 3.37
N GLY A 91 -0.11 -14.53 2.66
CA GLY A 91 0.21 -15.82 3.27
C GLY A 91 1.60 -15.92 3.89
N GLY A 92 2.41 -14.88 3.78
CA GLY A 92 3.77 -14.82 4.33
C GLY A 92 4.47 -13.58 3.81
N SER A 93 5.76 -13.46 4.08
CA SER A 93 6.55 -12.33 3.57
C SER A 93 6.53 -12.31 2.05
N PRO A 94 6.08 -11.22 1.44
CA PRO A 94 5.99 -11.15 -0.02
C PRO A 94 7.35 -10.93 -0.66
N GLU A 95 7.50 -11.43 -1.88
CA GLU A 95 8.62 -11.04 -2.74
C GLU A 95 8.21 -9.78 -3.47
N LEU A 96 8.98 -8.72 -3.30
CA LEU A 96 8.67 -7.41 -3.84
C LEU A 96 9.80 -6.89 -4.72
N GLU A 97 9.42 -6.16 -5.75
CA GLU A 97 10.36 -5.56 -6.68
C GLU A 97 9.90 -4.12 -6.95
N PRO A 98 10.48 -3.13 -6.24
CA PRO A 98 10.08 -1.74 -6.42
C PRO A 98 10.35 -1.23 -7.83
N ASN A 99 9.39 -0.52 -8.39
CA ASN A 99 9.56 0.19 -9.65
C ASN A 99 10.20 1.56 -9.35
N PRO A 100 11.47 1.79 -9.74
CA PRO A 100 12.17 3.01 -9.34
C PRO A 100 11.57 4.29 -9.92
N ASP A 101 10.75 4.20 -10.96
CA ASP A 101 10.09 5.37 -11.52
C ASP A 101 8.94 5.86 -10.64
N GLU A 102 8.41 5.01 -9.79
CA GLU A 102 7.28 5.33 -8.91
C GLU A 102 7.63 5.30 -7.44
N VAL A 103 8.51 4.38 -7.04
CA VAL A 103 8.82 4.08 -5.66
C VAL A 103 10.31 4.11 -5.42
N GLU A 104 10.76 4.92 -4.49
CA GLU A 104 12.16 4.99 -4.08
C GLU A 104 12.55 3.80 -3.20
N ALA A 105 11.64 3.39 -2.31
CA ALA A 105 11.89 2.32 -1.36
C ALA A 105 10.60 1.65 -0.91
N VAL A 106 10.73 0.37 -0.56
CA VAL A 106 9.68 -0.38 0.13
C VAL A 106 10.10 -0.52 1.58
N ARG A 107 9.16 -0.31 2.48
CA ARG A 107 9.39 -0.48 3.91
C ARG A 107 8.42 -1.48 4.49
N ILE A 108 8.95 -2.40 5.28
CA ILE A 108 8.16 -3.37 6.02
C ILE A 108 8.18 -2.93 7.48
N VAL A 109 7.02 -2.58 7.99
CA VAL A 109 6.91 -1.98 9.33
C VAL A 109 5.96 -2.81 10.18
N ALA A 110 6.39 -3.10 11.41
CA ALA A 110 5.50 -3.77 12.35
C ALA A 110 4.28 -2.89 12.63
N LEU A 111 3.10 -3.50 12.63
CA LEU A 111 1.87 -2.77 12.87
C LEU A 111 1.90 -2.07 14.23
N SER A 112 2.51 -2.70 15.23
CA SER A 112 2.68 -2.10 16.55
C SER A 112 3.49 -0.80 16.52
N GLU A 113 4.42 -0.66 15.58
CA GLU A 113 5.19 0.57 15.42
C GLU A 113 4.31 1.72 14.91
N LEU A 114 3.38 1.43 14.01
CA LEU A 114 2.45 2.44 13.52
C LEU A 114 1.48 2.90 14.59
N VAL A 115 0.96 1.95 15.36
CA VAL A 115 0.01 2.25 16.44
C VAL A 115 0.68 3.03 17.55
N ARG A 116 1.96 2.77 17.79
CA ARG A 116 2.73 3.41 18.84
C ARG A 116 3.14 4.84 18.52
N ASP A 117 3.08 5.21 17.27
CA ASP A 117 3.44 6.55 16.84
C ASP A 117 2.35 7.54 17.27
N GLU A 118 2.66 8.37 18.25
CA GLU A 118 1.74 9.29 18.88
C GLU A 118 1.70 10.66 18.21
N VAL A 119 2.33 10.82 17.09
CA VAL A 119 2.41 12.14 16.43
C VAL A 119 1.13 12.52 15.70
N TYR A 120 0.16 11.65 15.71
CA TYR A 120 -1.14 12.04 15.19
C TYR A 120 -2.18 12.25 16.22
#